data_585011e1b93119e528aeb998ed2105ef
#
_entry.id   585011e1b93119e528aeb998ed2105ef
#
_cell.length_a   1.000
_cell.length_b   1.000
_cell.length_c   1.000
_cell.angle_alpha   90.00
_cell.angle_beta   90.00
_cell.angle_gamma   90.00
#
_symmetry.space_group_name_H-M   'P 1'
#
loop_
_entity.id
_entity.type
_entity.pdbx_description
1 polymer ?
#
loop_
_entity_poly.entity_id
_entity_poly.type
_entity_poly.pdbx_seq_one_letter_code
_entity_poly.pdbx_strand_id
1 'polypeptide(L)'
;MFRGKKYQESAKQIDKNTLYDAAEGMALICKTASAKFDETVELHVKLGVDSRHADQQVRGAIVLPHGTGKTVRVLVFAKGDKADASREAGADYVGDMDLVEKIQKENWFDFDVVVASPDMMGVVGRLGKVLGPKGLMPSPKAGTVTPDVAKAVQEVKAGKIEYRLDKTNIIHCPIGKVSFGAEKLTENYNALIGAIVKAKPAAAKGQYIKSCVVASTMGPGVKVNGAKLV
;
A
#
# COMPACT_ATOMS: atom_id res chain seq x y z
N MET A 1 15.77 -24.59 -0.50
CA MET A 1 14.59 -24.59 0.38
C MET A 1 13.49 -25.41 -0.27
N PHE A 2 12.98 -26.42 0.41
CA PHE A 2 11.92 -27.26 -0.14
C PHE A 2 10.59 -26.54 -0.08
N ARG A 3 9.91 -26.44 -1.23
CA ARG A 3 8.56 -25.86 -1.35
C ARG A 3 7.51 -26.94 -1.23
N GLY A 4 6.36 -26.63 -0.64
CA GLY A 4 5.24 -27.57 -0.51
C GLY A 4 4.67 -28.01 -1.86
N LYS A 5 3.98 -29.16 -1.90
CA LYS A 5 3.42 -29.75 -3.14
C LYS A 5 2.52 -28.79 -3.91
N LYS A 6 1.59 -28.12 -3.24
CA LYS A 6 0.69 -27.13 -3.87
C LYS A 6 1.45 -25.98 -4.56
N TYR A 7 2.48 -25.42 -3.88
CA TYR A 7 3.31 -24.39 -4.50
C TYR A 7 4.04 -24.91 -5.75
N GLN A 8 4.55 -26.13 -5.72
CA GLN A 8 5.23 -26.73 -6.86
C GLN A 8 4.28 -26.95 -8.05
N GLU A 9 3.04 -27.36 -7.79
CA GLU A 9 1.98 -27.51 -8.80
C GLU A 9 1.62 -26.16 -9.41
N SER A 10 1.41 -25.13 -8.59
CA SER A 10 1.16 -23.75 -9.05
C SER A 10 2.34 -23.21 -9.86
N ALA A 11 3.57 -23.45 -9.41
CA ALA A 11 4.78 -22.97 -10.09
C ALA A 11 5.03 -23.61 -11.47
N LYS A 12 4.53 -24.84 -11.71
CA LYS A 12 4.62 -25.51 -13.04
C LYS A 12 3.75 -24.83 -14.09
N GLN A 13 2.72 -24.06 -13.68
CA GLN A 13 1.82 -23.36 -14.61
C GLN A 13 2.39 -22.02 -15.08
N ILE A 14 3.53 -21.58 -14.51
CA ILE A 14 4.13 -20.27 -14.78
C ILE A 14 5.51 -20.48 -15.39
N ASP A 15 5.71 -19.96 -16.59
CA ASP A 15 7.04 -19.88 -17.19
C ASP A 15 7.80 -18.69 -16.60
N LYS A 16 8.92 -18.95 -15.94
CA LYS A 16 9.76 -17.94 -15.26
C LYS A 16 10.49 -17.00 -16.23
N ASN A 17 10.63 -17.41 -17.50
CA ASN A 17 11.37 -16.66 -18.52
C ASN A 17 10.45 -15.73 -19.31
N THR A 18 9.16 -16.00 -19.30
CA THR A 18 8.16 -15.21 -20.03
C THR A 18 7.76 -13.97 -19.23
N LEU A 19 7.66 -12.82 -19.92
CA LEU A 19 7.04 -11.59 -19.41
C LEU A 19 5.59 -11.57 -19.88
N TYR A 20 4.67 -11.79 -18.94
CA TYR A 20 3.24 -11.82 -19.23
C TYR A 20 2.66 -10.40 -19.35
N ASP A 21 1.60 -10.25 -20.11
CA ASP A 21 0.80 -9.03 -20.08
C ASP A 21 0.06 -8.90 -18.75
N ALA A 22 -0.33 -7.68 -18.36
CA ALA A 22 -0.97 -7.44 -17.06
C ALA A 22 -2.22 -8.32 -16.83
N ALA A 23 -3.11 -8.38 -17.83
CA ALA A 23 -4.33 -9.18 -17.75
C ALA A 23 -4.04 -10.69 -17.64
N GLU A 24 -3.10 -11.20 -18.43
CA GLU A 24 -2.68 -12.60 -18.38
C GLU A 24 -2.02 -12.94 -17.03
N GLY A 25 -1.14 -12.04 -16.54
CA GLY A 25 -0.48 -12.20 -15.25
C GLY A 25 -1.49 -12.28 -14.11
N MET A 26 -2.51 -11.40 -14.09
CA MET A 26 -3.57 -11.42 -13.08
C MET A 26 -4.44 -12.68 -13.18
N ALA A 27 -4.78 -13.13 -14.39
CA ALA A 27 -5.51 -14.38 -14.59
C ALA A 27 -4.73 -15.59 -14.06
N LEU A 28 -3.40 -15.65 -14.31
CA LEU A 28 -2.52 -16.69 -13.79
C LEU A 28 -2.46 -16.65 -12.25
N ILE A 29 -2.35 -15.48 -11.63
CA ILE A 29 -2.36 -15.35 -10.17
C ILE A 29 -3.66 -15.88 -9.59
N CYS A 30 -4.82 -15.49 -10.11
CA CYS A 30 -6.11 -15.99 -9.66
C CYS A 30 -6.23 -17.52 -9.79
N LYS A 31 -5.68 -18.10 -10.87
CA LYS A 31 -5.69 -19.54 -11.11
C LYS A 31 -4.74 -20.31 -10.20
N THR A 32 -3.60 -19.72 -9.85
CA THR A 32 -2.54 -20.39 -9.07
C THR A 32 -2.66 -20.18 -7.56
N ALA A 33 -3.54 -19.28 -7.11
CA ALA A 33 -3.87 -19.11 -5.70
C ALA A 33 -4.51 -20.38 -5.15
N SER A 34 -3.86 -21.01 -4.16
CA SER A 34 -4.23 -22.35 -3.68
C SER A 34 -4.56 -22.41 -2.19
N ALA A 35 -4.54 -21.26 -1.49
CA ALA A 35 -4.86 -21.20 -0.07
C ALA A 35 -6.38 -21.34 0.20
N LYS A 36 -6.72 -21.69 1.44
CA LYS A 36 -8.13 -21.82 1.87
C LYS A 36 -8.74 -20.48 2.31
N PHE A 37 -7.97 -19.41 2.28
CA PHE A 37 -8.41 -18.06 2.62
C PHE A 37 -8.28 -17.16 1.38
N ASP A 38 -8.94 -16.01 1.38
CA ASP A 38 -8.85 -15.04 0.32
C ASP A 38 -7.47 -14.35 0.33
N GLU A 39 -6.59 -14.83 -0.55
CA GLU A 39 -5.20 -14.37 -0.64
C GLU A 39 -5.14 -12.91 -1.08
N THR A 40 -4.19 -12.15 -0.52
CA THR A 40 -3.87 -10.82 -1.02
C THR A 40 -2.97 -10.93 -2.24
N VAL A 41 -3.27 -10.16 -3.26
CA VAL A 41 -2.41 -10.00 -4.44
C VAL A 41 -1.53 -8.77 -4.25
N GLU A 42 -0.22 -8.98 -4.36
CA GLU A 42 0.79 -7.96 -4.14
C GLU A 42 1.58 -7.68 -5.41
N LEU A 43 1.91 -6.42 -5.60
CA LEU A 43 2.75 -5.93 -6.69
C LEU A 43 4.14 -5.55 -6.14
N HIS A 44 5.18 -6.04 -6.79
CA HIS A 44 6.57 -5.76 -6.48
C HIS A 44 7.25 -5.15 -7.69
N VAL A 45 7.64 -3.88 -7.59
CA VAL A 45 8.25 -3.12 -8.69
C VAL A 45 9.67 -2.74 -8.33
N LYS A 46 10.65 -3.29 -9.04
CA LYS A 46 12.06 -2.89 -8.90
C LYS A 46 12.34 -1.68 -9.79
N LEU A 47 12.78 -0.61 -9.17
CA LEU A 47 13.10 0.64 -9.85
C LEU A 47 14.61 0.79 -10.12
N GLY A 48 14.93 1.56 -11.16
CA GLY A 48 16.28 1.95 -11.54
C GLY A 48 16.72 3.24 -10.86
N VAL A 49 16.54 3.35 -9.55
CA VAL A 49 16.92 4.48 -8.71
C VAL A 49 17.88 4.04 -7.61
N ASP A 50 18.53 4.98 -6.93
CA ASP A 50 19.32 4.69 -5.74
C ASP A 50 18.65 5.25 -4.49
N SER A 51 18.14 4.34 -3.64
CA SER A 51 17.42 4.70 -2.40
C SER A 51 18.29 5.40 -1.34
N ARG A 52 19.60 5.45 -1.51
CA ARG A 52 20.51 6.17 -0.59
C ARG A 52 20.43 7.68 -0.77
N HIS A 53 20.07 8.13 -1.97
CA HIS A 53 19.95 9.55 -2.30
C HIS A 53 18.52 10.04 -2.03
N ALA A 54 18.39 11.12 -1.27
CA ALA A 54 17.09 11.67 -0.87
C ALA A 54 16.25 12.17 -2.06
N ASP A 55 16.90 12.64 -3.12
CA ASP A 55 16.30 13.10 -4.37
C ASP A 55 15.80 11.96 -5.29
N GLN A 56 16.23 10.72 -5.02
CA GLN A 56 15.80 9.52 -5.74
C GLN A 56 14.80 8.66 -4.92
N GLN A 57 14.40 9.11 -3.76
CA GLN A 57 13.40 8.44 -2.94
C GLN A 57 12.01 8.58 -3.57
N VAL A 58 11.40 7.43 -3.91
CA VAL A 58 10.03 7.37 -4.43
C VAL A 58 9.08 7.00 -3.30
N ARG A 59 8.17 7.91 -2.99
CA ARG A 59 7.11 7.72 -2.00
C ARG A 59 5.88 8.51 -2.41
N GLY A 60 4.72 7.91 -2.27
CA GLY A 60 3.44 8.55 -2.55
C GLY A 60 2.28 7.75 -2.02
N ALA A 61 1.09 8.22 -2.34
CA ALA A 61 -0.15 7.53 -2.04
C ALA A 61 -1.09 7.59 -3.25
N ILE A 62 -1.93 6.59 -3.39
CA ILE A 62 -2.95 6.51 -4.43
C ILE A 62 -4.20 5.83 -3.86
N VAL A 63 -5.36 6.28 -4.32
CA VAL A 63 -6.64 5.59 -4.08
C VAL A 63 -6.83 4.59 -5.22
N LEU A 64 -6.95 3.31 -4.88
CA LEU A 64 -7.20 2.27 -5.88
C LEU A 64 -8.66 2.30 -6.32
N PRO A 65 -8.96 2.13 -7.63
CA PRO A 65 -10.34 2.14 -8.14
C PRO A 65 -11.27 1.16 -7.43
N HIS A 66 -10.77 -0.04 -7.11
CA HIS A 66 -11.54 -1.10 -6.43
C HIS A 66 -11.12 -1.31 -4.97
N GLY A 67 -10.31 -0.40 -4.41
CA GLY A 67 -9.75 -0.56 -3.07
C GLY A 67 -8.83 -1.76 -2.93
N THR A 68 -8.55 -2.15 -1.69
CA THR A 68 -7.66 -3.28 -1.34
C THR A 68 -8.41 -4.53 -0.89
N GLY A 69 -9.72 -4.44 -0.65
CA GLY A 69 -10.53 -5.52 -0.06
C GLY A 69 -10.26 -5.77 1.44
N LYS A 70 -9.54 -4.86 2.10
CA LYS A 70 -9.34 -4.87 3.55
C LYS A 70 -10.20 -3.80 4.20
N THR A 71 -10.97 -4.16 5.21
CA THR A 71 -11.63 -3.18 6.09
C THR A 71 -10.57 -2.53 6.98
N VAL A 72 -10.35 -1.23 6.80
CA VAL A 72 -9.32 -0.46 7.50
C VAL A 72 -9.96 0.28 8.66
N ARG A 73 -9.38 0.12 9.86
CA ARG A 73 -9.75 0.88 11.06
C ARG A 73 -8.92 2.15 11.12
N VAL A 74 -9.59 3.28 11.10
CA VAL A 74 -8.97 4.60 11.00
C VAL A 74 -9.00 5.31 12.35
N LEU A 75 -7.82 5.67 12.86
CA LEU A 75 -7.63 6.53 14.02
C LEU A 75 -7.37 7.96 13.56
N VAL A 76 -8.09 8.92 14.12
CA VAL A 76 -7.98 10.34 13.76
C VAL A 76 -7.58 11.16 14.98
N PHE A 77 -6.52 11.94 14.82
CA PHE A 77 -6.12 12.99 15.78
C PHE A 77 -6.59 14.35 15.25
N ALA A 78 -7.69 14.85 15.82
CA ALA A 78 -8.26 16.15 15.47
C ALA A 78 -8.99 16.77 16.65
N LYS A 79 -9.19 18.10 16.64
CA LYS A 79 -9.91 18.88 17.65
C LYS A 79 -11.10 19.61 17.06
N GLY A 80 -12.10 19.86 17.92
CA GLY A 80 -13.29 20.68 17.57
C GLY A 80 -14.01 20.15 16.35
N ASP A 81 -14.45 21.05 15.49
CA ASP A 81 -15.26 20.76 14.28
C ASP A 81 -14.62 19.71 13.36
N LYS A 82 -13.27 19.65 13.31
CA LYS A 82 -12.56 18.63 12.53
C LYS A 82 -12.74 17.22 13.10
N ALA A 83 -12.88 17.09 14.42
CA ALA A 83 -13.14 15.80 15.05
C ALA A 83 -14.54 15.31 14.75
N ASP A 84 -15.55 16.20 14.77
CA ASP A 84 -16.92 15.84 14.47
C ASP A 84 -17.10 15.49 12.99
N ALA A 85 -16.53 16.29 12.08
CA ALA A 85 -16.48 15.96 10.65
C ALA A 85 -15.80 14.62 10.36
N SER A 86 -14.78 14.24 11.16
CA SER A 86 -14.10 12.96 11.01
C SER A 86 -14.98 11.78 11.46
N ARG A 87 -15.79 11.95 12.51
CA ARG A 87 -16.77 10.95 12.95
C ARG A 87 -17.85 10.73 11.90
N GLU A 88 -18.39 11.82 11.33
CA GLU A 88 -19.37 11.77 10.23
C GLU A 88 -18.79 11.08 8.97
N ALA A 89 -17.50 11.30 8.68
CA ALA A 89 -16.81 10.64 7.57
C ALA A 89 -16.53 9.15 7.80
N GLY A 90 -16.86 8.61 9.00
CA GLY A 90 -16.74 7.19 9.32
C GLY A 90 -15.41 6.78 9.95
N ALA A 91 -14.69 7.67 10.62
CA ALA A 91 -13.53 7.31 11.41
C ALA A 91 -13.93 6.40 12.59
N ASP A 92 -13.14 5.34 12.84
CA ASP A 92 -13.45 4.38 13.91
C ASP A 92 -13.08 4.92 15.29
N TYR A 93 -12.00 5.69 15.35
CA TYR A 93 -11.53 6.31 16.57
C TYR A 93 -11.14 7.77 16.30
N VAL A 94 -11.70 8.69 17.08
CA VAL A 94 -11.41 10.14 16.99
C VAL A 94 -11.15 10.68 18.36
N GLY A 95 -10.03 11.33 18.55
CA GLY A 95 -9.68 11.94 19.85
C GLY A 95 -8.42 12.80 19.79
N ASP A 96 -8.00 13.22 20.95
CA ASP A 96 -6.88 14.14 21.18
C ASP A 96 -5.83 13.48 22.11
N MET A 97 -5.54 14.09 23.25
CA MET A 97 -4.56 13.63 24.23
C MET A 97 -4.91 12.30 24.87
N ASP A 98 -6.16 12.01 25.05
CA ASP A 98 -6.70 10.77 25.65
C ASP A 98 -6.24 9.53 24.85
N LEU A 99 -6.29 9.62 23.51
CA LEU A 99 -5.80 8.52 22.66
C LEU A 99 -4.28 8.40 22.68
N VAL A 100 -3.56 9.51 22.82
CA VAL A 100 -2.10 9.49 22.98
C VAL A 100 -1.72 8.77 24.26
N GLU A 101 -2.38 9.09 25.38
CA GLU A 101 -2.15 8.42 26.66
C GLU A 101 -2.50 6.94 26.58
N LYS A 102 -3.62 6.59 25.95
CA LYS A 102 -4.04 5.21 25.77
C LYS A 102 -3.00 4.40 24.98
N ILE A 103 -2.48 4.94 23.89
CA ILE A 103 -1.45 4.28 23.09
C ILE A 103 -0.16 4.10 23.91
N GLN A 104 0.25 5.11 24.70
CA GLN A 104 1.48 5.06 25.48
C GLN A 104 1.40 4.14 26.70
N LYS A 105 0.28 4.18 27.43
CA LYS A 105 0.12 3.44 28.70
C LYS A 105 -0.33 2.00 28.48
N GLU A 106 -1.24 1.78 27.53
CA GLU A 106 -1.88 0.49 27.32
C GLU A 106 -1.29 -0.29 26.13
N ASN A 107 -0.36 0.29 25.36
CA ASN A 107 0.12 -0.28 24.10
C ASN A 107 -1.04 -0.67 23.16
N TRP A 108 -2.06 0.20 23.08
CA TRP A 108 -3.26 -0.04 22.30
C TRP A 108 -3.01 0.29 20.80
N PHE A 109 -3.25 -0.67 19.91
CA PHE A 109 -3.03 -0.57 18.46
C PHE A 109 -4.16 -1.19 17.63
N ASP A 110 -5.40 -1.06 18.09
CA ASP A 110 -6.56 -1.61 17.38
C ASP A 110 -6.98 -0.77 16.16
N PHE A 111 -6.01 -0.18 15.48
CA PHE A 111 -6.18 0.63 14.27
C PHE A 111 -5.11 0.28 13.23
N ASP A 112 -5.46 0.50 11.94
CA ASP A 112 -4.59 0.15 10.81
C ASP A 112 -3.97 1.39 10.16
N VAL A 113 -4.63 2.55 10.24
CA VAL A 113 -4.14 3.83 9.69
C VAL A 113 -4.39 4.96 10.68
N VAL A 114 -3.43 5.87 10.75
CA VAL A 114 -3.52 7.10 11.55
C VAL A 114 -3.60 8.30 10.63
N VAL A 115 -4.61 9.14 10.83
CA VAL A 115 -4.77 10.44 10.18
C VAL A 115 -4.66 11.53 11.23
N ALA A 116 -3.99 12.61 10.93
CA ALA A 116 -3.81 13.71 11.87
C ALA A 116 -4.01 15.07 11.20
N SER A 117 -4.63 16.00 11.92
CA SER A 117 -4.59 17.40 11.53
C SER A 117 -3.19 17.97 11.76
N PRO A 118 -2.71 18.95 10.98
CA PRO A 118 -1.39 19.57 11.18
C PRO A 118 -1.17 20.09 12.58
N ASP A 119 -2.22 20.63 13.21
CA ASP A 119 -2.20 21.21 14.56
C ASP A 119 -1.88 20.16 15.63
N MET A 120 -2.27 18.88 15.38
CA MET A 120 -2.05 17.76 16.30
C MET A 120 -0.70 17.08 16.14
N MET A 121 0.07 17.42 15.10
CA MET A 121 1.35 16.77 14.84
C MET A 121 2.38 16.95 15.95
N GLY A 122 2.33 18.06 16.70
CA GLY A 122 3.18 18.27 17.88
C GLY A 122 2.93 17.24 18.98
N VAL A 123 1.68 16.83 19.13
CA VAL A 123 1.24 15.81 20.11
C VAL A 123 1.55 14.41 19.59
N VAL A 124 1.17 14.12 18.36
CA VAL A 124 1.41 12.83 17.68
C VAL A 124 2.91 12.54 17.54
N GLY A 125 3.75 13.58 17.40
CA GLY A 125 5.21 13.47 17.38
C GLY A 125 5.81 12.75 18.60
N ARG A 126 5.17 12.86 19.78
CA ARG A 126 5.57 12.13 21.00
C ARG A 126 5.41 10.62 20.86
N LEU A 127 4.49 10.18 19.99
CA LEU A 127 4.26 8.76 19.67
C LEU A 127 5.23 8.23 18.60
N GLY A 128 6.13 9.05 18.05
CA GLY A 128 7.02 8.68 16.95
C GLY A 128 7.87 7.44 17.22
N LYS A 129 8.34 7.26 18.46
CA LYS A 129 9.10 6.06 18.88
C LYS A 129 8.27 4.77 18.85
N VAL A 130 6.95 4.88 18.96
CA VAL A 130 6.01 3.76 19.06
C VAL A 130 5.34 3.51 17.72
N LEU A 131 4.83 4.55 17.05
CA LEU A 131 4.14 4.47 15.75
C LEU A 131 5.13 4.28 14.57
N GLY A 132 6.33 4.87 14.67
CA GLY A 132 7.33 4.83 13.60
C GLY A 132 7.74 3.41 13.20
N PRO A 133 8.20 2.55 14.13
CA PRO A 133 8.59 1.16 13.81
C PRO A 133 7.45 0.32 13.26
N LYS A 134 6.20 0.65 13.62
CA LYS A 134 4.99 -0.05 13.13
C LYS A 134 4.50 0.47 11.78
N GLY A 135 5.11 1.53 11.23
CA GLY A 135 4.66 2.15 9.98
C GLY A 135 3.35 2.93 10.08
N LEU A 136 2.90 3.24 11.30
CA LEU A 136 1.62 3.91 11.58
C LEU A 136 1.77 5.44 11.74
N MET A 137 2.97 5.98 11.60
CA MET A 137 3.22 7.42 11.76
C MET A 137 2.62 8.21 10.59
N PRO A 138 1.69 9.15 10.85
CA PRO A 138 1.11 9.96 9.78
C PRO A 138 2.17 10.84 9.10
N SER A 139 1.99 11.06 7.80
CA SER A 139 2.94 11.78 6.95
C SER A 139 2.22 12.65 5.93
N PRO A 140 2.68 13.91 5.70
CA PRO A 140 2.15 14.74 4.63
C PRO A 140 2.31 14.11 3.24
N LYS A 141 3.42 13.41 3.01
CA LYS A 141 3.70 12.74 1.71
C LYS A 141 2.73 11.59 1.41
N ALA A 142 2.22 10.92 2.45
CA ALA A 142 1.17 9.89 2.33
C ALA A 142 -0.24 10.50 2.30
N GLY A 143 -0.36 11.82 2.50
CA GLY A 143 -1.64 12.51 2.61
C GLY A 143 -2.46 12.09 3.84
N THR A 144 -1.78 11.62 4.90
CA THR A 144 -2.38 11.29 6.21
C THR A 144 -2.22 12.42 7.23
N VAL A 145 -1.48 13.48 6.88
CA VAL A 145 -1.46 14.75 7.59
C VAL A 145 -2.06 15.80 6.68
N THR A 146 -3.27 16.26 6.99
CA THR A 146 -4.02 17.20 6.15
C THR A 146 -4.96 18.07 6.99
N PRO A 147 -5.23 19.32 6.59
CA PRO A 147 -6.27 20.13 7.21
C PRO A 147 -7.69 19.59 6.98
N ASP A 148 -7.92 18.90 5.85
CA ASP A 148 -9.17 18.24 5.51
C ASP A 148 -9.13 16.76 5.91
N VAL A 149 -9.37 16.54 7.20
CA VAL A 149 -9.26 15.21 7.81
C VAL A 149 -10.41 14.30 7.36
N ALA A 150 -11.61 14.85 7.17
CA ALA A 150 -12.80 14.11 6.75
C ALA A 150 -12.58 13.46 5.37
N LYS A 151 -12.08 14.23 4.40
CA LYS A 151 -11.73 13.72 3.07
C LYS A 151 -10.66 12.63 3.13
N ALA A 152 -9.62 12.82 3.97
CA ALA A 152 -8.58 11.82 4.14
C ALA A 152 -9.14 10.50 4.69
N VAL A 153 -10.07 10.55 5.64
CA VAL A 153 -10.76 9.35 6.17
C VAL A 153 -11.53 8.64 5.06
N GLN A 154 -12.30 9.37 4.25
CA GLN A 154 -13.04 8.80 3.12
C GLN A 154 -12.12 8.13 2.09
N GLU A 155 -11.01 8.78 1.73
CA GLU A 155 -10.01 8.22 0.81
C GLU A 155 -9.36 6.95 1.37
N VAL A 156 -9.02 6.91 2.66
CA VAL A 156 -8.46 5.73 3.32
C VAL A 156 -9.47 4.59 3.34
N LYS A 157 -10.74 4.87 3.65
CA LYS A 157 -11.84 3.89 3.61
C LYS A 157 -12.13 3.40 2.17
N ALA A 158 -11.94 4.27 1.17
CA ALA A 158 -12.05 3.91 -0.25
C ALA A 158 -10.90 3.04 -0.76
N GLY A 159 -9.85 2.81 0.05
CA GLY A 159 -8.72 1.97 -0.32
C GLY A 159 -7.47 2.73 -0.77
N LYS A 160 -7.21 3.89 -0.15
CA LYS A 160 -5.94 4.59 -0.33
C LYS A 160 -4.80 3.75 0.22
N ILE A 161 -3.79 3.53 -0.61
CA ILE A 161 -2.54 2.85 -0.24
C ILE A 161 -1.37 3.82 -0.31
N GLU A 162 -0.41 3.62 0.58
CA GLU A 162 0.89 4.28 0.50
C GLU A 162 1.90 3.34 -0.18
N TYR A 163 2.71 3.88 -1.07
CA TYR A 163 3.85 3.18 -1.63
C TYR A 163 5.15 3.90 -1.28
N ARG A 164 6.16 3.11 -0.94
CA ARG A 164 7.47 3.61 -0.54
C ARG A 164 8.56 2.69 -1.07
N LEU A 165 9.62 3.30 -1.59
CA LEU A 165 10.83 2.61 -2.00
C LEU A 165 11.57 2.05 -0.78
N ASP A 166 11.95 0.77 -0.83
CA ASP A 166 12.78 0.13 0.18
C ASP A 166 14.28 0.33 -0.07
N LYS A 167 15.12 -0.23 0.79
CA LYS A 167 16.59 -0.16 0.67
C LYS A 167 17.13 -0.97 -0.51
N THR A 168 16.35 -1.87 -1.08
CA THR A 168 16.71 -2.71 -2.24
C THR A 168 16.20 -2.15 -3.56
N ASN A 169 15.65 -0.93 -3.51
CA ASN A 169 15.05 -0.21 -4.64
C ASN A 169 13.79 -0.92 -5.20
N ILE A 170 13.02 -1.53 -4.31
CA ILE A 170 11.76 -2.20 -4.65
C ILE A 170 10.60 -1.50 -3.93
N ILE A 171 9.48 -1.35 -4.63
CA ILE A 171 8.20 -0.96 -4.04
C ILE A 171 7.36 -2.22 -3.89
N HIS A 172 6.79 -2.43 -2.71
CA HIS A 172 5.90 -3.53 -2.38
C HIS A 172 4.53 -2.97 -1.99
N CYS A 173 3.48 -3.30 -2.74
CA CYS A 173 2.13 -2.81 -2.47
C CYS A 173 1.07 -3.88 -2.71
N PRO A 174 0.05 -3.98 -1.85
CA PRO A 174 -1.14 -4.78 -2.13
C PRO A 174 -1.97 -4.09 -3.22
N ILE A 175 -2.48 -4.88 -4.17
CA ILE A 175 -3.37 -4.39 -5.24
C ILE A 175 -4.79 -4.92 -5.13
N GLY A 176 -5.07 -5.83 -4.20
CA GLY A 176 -6.40 -6.35 -3.95
C GLY A 176 -6.39 -7.77 -3.41
N LYS A 177 -7.54 -8.41 -3.47
CA LYS A 177 -7.76 -9.81 -3.10
C LYS A 177 -7.97 -10.67 -4.34
N VAL A 178 -7.66 -11.96 -4.24
CA VAL A 178 -7.91 -12.93 -5.33
C VAL A 178 -9.41 -12.96 -5.70
N SER A 179 -10.30 -12.76 -4.73
CA SER A 179 -11.75 -12.67 -4.94
C SER A 179 -12.20 -11.53 -5.85
N PHE A 180 -11.35 -10.52 -6.11
CA PHE A 180 -11.67 -9.43 -7.04
C PHE A 180 -11.75 -9.89 -8.48
N GLY A 181 -11.05 -10.97 -8.82
CA GLY A 181 -10.90 -11.44 -10.20
C GLY A 181 -9.86 -10.63 -11.00
N ALA A 182 -9.50 -11.17 -12.17
CA ALA A 182 -8.41 -10.64 -12.98
C ALA A 182 -8.67 -9.20 -13.50
N GLU A 183 -9.89 -8.86 -13.84
CA GLU A 183 -10.25 -7.54 -14.41
C GLU A 183 -10.00 -6.41 -13.41
N LYS A 184 -10.60 -6.48 -12.21
CA LYS A 184 -10.45 -5.47 -11.17
C LYS A 184 -9.00 -5.35 -10.68
N LEU A 185 -8.29 -6.49 -10.59
CA LEU A 185 -6.86 -6.50 -10.25
C LEU A 185 -6.02 -5.81 -11.33
N THR A 186 -6.37 -5.97 -12.60
CA THR A 186 -5.67 -5.30 -13.72
C THR A 186 -5.91 -3.79 -13.68
N GLU A 187 -7.12 -3.34 -13.36
CA GLU A 187 -7.40 -1.90 -13.22
C GLU A 187 -6.63 -1.29 -12.04
N ASN A 188 -6.61 -1.95 -10.89
CA ASN A 188 -5.82 -1.53 -9.73
C ASN A 188 -4.31 -1.50 -10.04
N TYR A 189 -3.81 -2.52 -10.75
CA TYR A 189 -2.42 -2.60 -11.20
C TYR A 189 -2.07 -1.41 -12.10
N ASN A 190 -2.89 -1.13 -13.12
CA ASN A 190 -2.66 -0.04 -14.07
C ASN A 190 -2.65 1.33 -13.35
N ALA A 191 -3.58 1.55 -12.42
CA ALA A 191 -3.63 2.76 -11.62
C ALA A 191 -2.34 2.94 -10.81
N LEU A 192 -1.89 1.89 -10.10
CA LEU A 192 -0.69 1.94 -9.25
C LEU A 192 0.59 2.14 -10.07
N ILE A 193 0.77 1.39 -11.16
CA ILE A 193 1.94 1.57 -12.06
C ILE A 193 1.95 2.96 -12.67
N GLY A 194 0.80 3.47 -13.12
CA GLY A 194 0.68 4.84 -13.63
C GLY A 194 1.09 5.90 -12.60
N ALA A 195 0.73 5.72 -11.33
CA ALA A 195 1.17 6.61 -10.25
C ALA A 195 2.68 6.51 -10.00
N ILE A 196 3.26 5.31 -10.01
CA ILE A 196 4.71 5.09 -9.83
C ILE A 196 5.50 5.72 -10.98
N VAL A 197 5.03 5.59 -12.22
CA VAL A 197 5.65 6.21 -13.41
C VAL A 197 5.62 7.73 -13.33
N LYS A 198 4.47 8.31 -12.95
CA LYS A 198 4.34 9.76 -12.73
C LYS A 198 5.25 10.30 -11.62
N ALA A 199 5.56 9.46 -10.62
CA ALA A 199 6.44 9.80 -9.51
C ALA A 199 7.94 9.63 -9.84
N LYS A 200 8.31 9.41 -11.12
CA LYS A 200 9.72 9.25 -11.53
C LYS A 200 10.52 10.49 -11.17
N PRO A 201 11.59 10.35 -10.35
CA PRO A 201 12.47 11.48 -10.04
C PRO A 201 13.23 11.97 -11.28
N ALA A 202 13.43 13.28 -11.40
CA ALA A 202 14.22 13.85 -12.50
C ALA A 202 15.67 13.36 -12.50
N ALA A 203 16.21 13.03 -11.32
CA ALA A 203 17.55 12.47 -11.16
C ALA A 203 17.68 11.01 -11.62
N ALA A 204 16.57 10.29 -11.87
CA ALA A 204 16.60 8.90 -12.31
C ALA A 204 16.98 8.81 -13.79
N LYS A 205 18.19 8.29 -14.07
CA LYS A 205 18.71 8.07 -15.43
C LYS A 205 18.48 6.63 -15.88
N GLY A 206 18.26 6.43 -17.18
CA GLY A 206 18.08 5.11 -17.79
C GLY A 206 16.72 4.48 -17.53
N GLN A 207 16.67 3.15 -17.54
CA GLN A 207 15.43 2.38 -17.37
C GLN A 207 14.90 2.52 -15.94
N TYR A 208 13.72 3.13 -15.80
CA TYR A 208 13.10 3.39 -14.50
C TYR A 208 12.50 2.13 -13.87
N ILE A 209 11.65 1.39 -14.61
CA ILE A 209 11.12 0.10 -14.14
C ILE A 209 12.05 -1.01 -14.64
N LYS A 210 12.79 -1.65 -13.73
CA LYS A 210 13.69 -2.76 -14.06
C LYS A 210 12.98 -4.10 -14.13
N SER A 211 12.06 -4.34 -13.20
CA SER A 211 11.23 -5.54 -13.19
C SER A 211 9.94 -5.31 -12.42
N CYS A 212 8.90 -6.00 -12.85
CA CYS A 212 7.58 -5.99 -12.23
C CYS A 212 7.14 -7.42 -12.00
N VAL A 213 6.74 -7.74 -10.77
CA VAL A 213 6.30 -9.07 -10.37
C VAL A 213 5.02 -8.95 -9.58
N VAL A 214 4.05 -9.79 -9.86
CA VAL A 214 2.83 -9.92 -9.08
C VAL A 214 2.83 -11.28 -8.41
N ALA A 215 2.37 -11.36 -7.17
CA ALA A 215 2.28 -12.60 -6.41
C ALA A 215 1.03 -12.61 -5.52
N SER A 216 0.43 -13.78 -5.34
CA SER A 216 -0.52 -13.98 -4.24
C SER A 216 0.23 -14.39 -2.97
N THR A 217 -0.41 -14.27 -1.81
CA THR A 217 0.22 -14.47 -0.48
C THR A 217 1.00 -15.78 -0.38
N MET A 218 0.46 -16.88 -0.91
CA MET A 218 1.07 -18.22 -0.83
C MET A 218 1.53 -18.73 -2.20
N GLY A 219 1.28 -17.98 -3.27
CA GLY A 219 1.56 -18.38 -4.65
C GLY A 219 2.97 -18.03 -5.14
N PRO A 220 3.34 -18.52 -6.31
CA PRO A 220 4.56 -18.13 -6.99
C PRO A 220 4.43 -16.73 -7.62
N GLY A 221 5.54 -16.01 -7.77
CA GLY A 221 5.58 -14.73 -8.47
C GLY A 221 5.49 -14.88 -9.98
N VAL A 222 4.66 -14.05 -10.60
CA VAL A 222 4.48 -13.92 -12.05
C VAL A 222 5.15 -12.64 -12.52
N LYS A 223 6.05 -12.72 -13.49
CA LYS A 223 6.69 -11.55 -14.07
C LYS A 223 5.74 -10.88 -15.06
N VAL A 224 5.49 -9.61 -14.88
CA VAL A 224 4.60 -8.81 -15.74
C VAL A 224 5.41 -7.74 -16.46
N ASN A 225 5.05 -7.48 -17.70
CA ASN A 225 5.68 -6.45 -18.51
C ASN A 225 5.23 -5.05 -18.04
N GLY A 226 6.04 -4.42 -17.18
CA GLY A 226 5.79 -3.05 -16.71
C GLY A 226 6.15 -1.95 -17.73
N ALA A 227 6.81 -2.28 -18.84
CA ALA A 227 7.25 -1.31 -19.85
C ALA A 227 6.14 -0.90 -20.83
N LYS A 228 5.07 -1.69 -20.98
CA LYS A 228 3.96 -1.36 -21.89
C LYS A 228 3.09 -0.17 -21.43
N LEU A 229 3.31 0.33 -20.21
CA LEU A 229 2.56 1.46 -19.63
C LEU A 229 3.44 2.73 -19.48
N VAL A 230 4.66 2.70 -20.01
CA VAL A 230 5.63 3.81 -19.99
C VAL A 230 5.72 4.44 -21.36
#